data_96cb63ad73d77c244728cb112d93c8a7
#
_entry.id   96cb63ad73d77c244728cb112d93c8a7
#
_cell.length_a   1.000
_cell.length_b   1.000
_cell.length_c   1.000
_cell.angle_alpha   90.00
_cell.angle_beta   90.00
_cell.angle_gamma   90.00
#
_symmetry.space_group_name_H-M   'P 1'
#
loop_
_entity.id
_entity.type
_entity.pdbx_description
1 polymer ?
#
loop_
_entity_poly.entity_id
_entity_poly.type
_entity_poly.pdbx_seq_one_letter_code
_entity_poly.pdbx_strand_id
1 'polypeptide(L)'
;MKIYIQARGSYETLLNLSTWAEQNEIERIGLPDHYIVGKQRHDKDNPAPALDLLTASAGLVRDTEKMIYSILVSPITFRHPSVLVKMASTINDMAPNRFRLGVGTGWLEIEHELFGIPFPDLKTRFEMLEAVSYTHLRAHET
;
A
#
# COMPACT_ATOMS: atom_id res chain seq x y z
N MET A 1 -5.57 16.94 18.47
CA MET A 1 -4.65 16.76 17.32
C MET A 1 -4.70 15.26 16.98
N LYS A 2 -4.93 14.87 15.72
CA LYS A 2 -4.90 13.45 15.33
C LYS A 2 -3.48 13.09 14.91
N ILE A 3 -2.94 12.01 15.45
CA ILE A 3 -1.60 11.51 15.13
C ILE A 3 -1.74 10.26 14.25
N TYR A 4 -0.98 10.22 13.18
CA TYR A 4 -0.85 9.07 12.29
C TYR A 4 0.60 8.64 12.26
N ILE A 5 0.85 7.34 12.21
CA ILE A 5 2.20 6.80 12.13
C ILE A 5 2.40 6.06 10.81
N GLN A 6 3.60 6.08 10.28
CA GLN A 6 4.01 5.27 9.14
C GLN A 6 4.87 4.11 9.62
N ALA A 7 4.58 2.90 9.17
CA ALA A 7 5.25 1.70 9.64
C ALA A 7 5.71 0.79 8.49
N ARG A 8 6.77 0.03 8.78
CA ARG A 8 7.33 -1.03 7.94
C ARG A 8 7.83 -2.15 8.85
N GLY A 9 7.93 -3.35 8.33
CA GLY A 9 8.50 -4.49 9.05
C GLY A 9 7.86 -5.80 8.63
N SER A 10 8.12 -6.83 9.43
CA SER A 10 7.44 -8.11 9.31
C SER A 10 5.97 -7.98 9.68
N TYR A 11 5.15 -8.94 9.31
CA TYR A 11 3.73 -8.99 9.69
C TYR A 11 3.56 -8.88 11.21
N GLU A 12 4.34 -9.64 11.96
CA GLU A 12 4.34 -9.61 13.42
C GLU A 12 4.70 -8.21 13.98
N THR A 13 5.70 -7.55 13.40
CA THR A 13 6.07 -6.17 13.79
C THR A 13 4.92 -5.20 13.56
N LEU A 14 4.25 -5.30 12.42
CA LEU A 14 3.11 -4.44 12.08
C LEU A 14 1.91 -4.74 12.99
N LEU A 15 1.63 -5.99 13.30
CA LEU A 15 0.56 -6.39 14.20
C LEU A 15 0.80 -5.90 15.64
N ASN A 16 1.99 -6.09 16.17
CA ASN A 16 2.36 -5.62 17.50
C ASN A 16 2.25 -4.09 17.62
N LEU A 17 2.73 -3.37 16.58
CA LEU A 17 2.58 -1.92 16.52
C LEU A 17 1.12 -1.50 16.43
N SER A 18 0.30 -2.22 15.67
CA SER A 18 -1.13 -1.93 15.54
C SER A 18 -1.87 -2.10 16.86
N THR A 19 -1.59 -3.18 17.58
CA THR A 19 -2.15 -3.43 18.92
C THR A 19 -1.77 -2.32 19.90
N TRP A 20 -0.48 -1.94 19.89
CA TRP A 20 -0.01 -0.82 20.72
C TRP A 20 -0.69 0.49 20.33
N ALA A 21 -0.83 0.77 19.04
CA ALA A 21 -1.46 1.98 18.52
C ALA A 21 -2.94 2.09 18.94
N GLU A 22 -3.70 0.98 18.89
CA GLU A 22 -5.08 0.92 19.35
C GLU A 22 -5.23 1.23 20.85
N GLN A 23 -4.26 0.79 21.66
CA GLN A 23 -4.21 1.07 23.10
C GLN A 23 -3.82 2.52 23.42
N ASN A 24 -3.18 3.23 22.49
CA ASN A 24 -2.69 4.60 22.66
C ASN A 24 -3.43 5.63 21.80
N GLU A 25 -4.66 5.33 21.40
CA GLU A 25 -5.55 6.26 20.67
C GLU A 25 -4.99 6.75 19.31
N ILE A 26 -4.10 5.97 18.70
CA ILE A 26 -3.64 6.24 17.35
C ILE A 26 -4.62 5.58 16.38
N GLU A 27 -5.28 6.38 15.56
CA GLU A 27 -6.37 5.92 14.70
C GLU A 27 -5.88 5.23 13.41
N ARG A 28 -4.67 5.57 12.93
CA ARG A 28 -4.25 5.16 11.59
C ARG A 28 -2.76 4.83 11.47
N ILE A 29 -2.49 3.78 10.71
CA ILE A 29 -1.14 3.41 10.28
C ILE A 29 -1.04 3.54 8.76
N GLY A 30 -0.04 4.30 8.30
CA GLY A 30 0.37 4.41 6.91
C GLY A 30 1.35 3.29 6.55
N LEU A 31 1.09 2.57 5.48
CA LEU A 31 1.89 1.47 4.97
C LEU A 31 2.44 1.84 3.59
N PRO A 32 3.75 2.10 3.45
CA PRO A 32 4.36 2.43 2.16
C PRO A 32 4.55 1.16 1.33
N ASP A 33 3.87 1.07 0.20
CA ASP A 33 3.88 -0.11 -0.68
C ASP A 33 5.18 -0.16 -1.51
N HIS A 34 6.18 -0.81 -0.95
CA HIS A 34 7.48 -1.08 -1.55
C HIS A 34 7.77 -2.58 -1.51
N TYR A 35 8.38 -3.12 -2.57
CA TYR A 35 8.81 -4.53 -2.62
C TYR A 35 10.21 -4.76 -2.06
N ILE A 36 10.98 -3.67 -1.89
CA ILE A 36 12.28 -3.67 -1.20
C ILE A 36 12.36 -2.51 -0.20
N VAL A 37 13.11 -2.71 0.87
CA VAL A 37 13.22 -1.73 1.97
C VAL A 37 14.65 -1.55 2.47
N GLY A 38 14.83 -0.56 3.32
CA GLY A 38 16.08 -0.31 4.04
C GLY A 38 17.15 0.36 3.18
N LYS A 39 18.39 0.26 3.63
CA LYS A 39 19.54 0.85 2.94
C LYS A 39 19.82 0.15 1.61
N GLN A 40 19.48 -1.13 1.52
CA GLN A 40 19.68 -1.96 0.34
C GLN A 40 18.74 -1.63 -0.84
N ARG A 41 17.73 -0.81 -0.64
CA ARG A 41 16.80 -0.43 -1.72
C ARG A 41 17.46 0.25 -2.94
N HIS A 42 18.72 0.66 -2.83
CA HIS A 42 19.54 1.20 -3.91
C HIS A 42 20.66 0.24 -4.33
N ASP A 43 20.74 -0.93 -3.71
CA ASP A 43 21.73 -1.96 -3.98
C ASP A 43 21.04 -3.12 -4.71
N LYS A 44 21.29 -3.20 -6.02
CA LYS A 44 20.72 -4.24 -6.89
C LYS A 44 21.21 -5.64 -6.55
N ASP A 45 22.40 -5.75 -5.98
CA ASP A 45 23.06 -7.02 -5.70
C ASP A 45 22.61 -7.63 -4.37
N ASN A 46 22.02 -6.82 -3.48
CA ASN A 46 21.57 -7.28 -2.17
C ASN A 46 20.29 -6.55 -1.69
N PRO A 47 19.15 -6.72 -2.41
CA PRO A 47 17.90 -6.10 -2.02
C PRO A 47 17.32 -6.76 -0.75
N ALA A 48 16.84 -5.96 0.19
CA ALA A 48 16.06 -6.46 1.32
C ALA A 48 14.57 -6.52 0.94
N PRO A 49 13.95 -7.72 0.91
CA PRO A 49 12.56 -7.86 0.53
C PRO A 49 11.62 -7.23 1.54
N ALA A 50 10.47 -6.77 1.06
CA ALA A 50 9.37 -6.28 1.89
C ALA A 50 8.10 -7.11 1.65
N LEU A 51 7.12 -6.94 2.52
CA LEU A 51 5.81 -7.54 2.32
C LEU A 51 5.05 -6.82 1.18
N ASP A 52 4.23 -7.56 0.44
CA ASP A 52 3.14 -6.97 -0.31
C ASP A 52 2.12 -6.39 0.69
N LEU A 53 2.01 -5.07 0.73
CA LEU A 53 1.26 -4.42 1.80
C LEU A 53 -0.26 -4.45 1.59
N LEU A 54 -0.77 -4.72 0.39
CA LEU A 54 -2.18 -4.99 0.22
C LEU A 54 -2.53 -6.37 0.81
N THR A 55 -1.73 -7.38 0.52
CA THR A 55 -1.91 -8.72 1.12
C THR A 55 -1.78 -8.67 2.64
N ALA A 56 -0.75 -7.99 3.16
CA ALA A 56 -0.58 -7.82 4.60
C ALA A 56 -1.75 -7.07 5.25
N SER A 57 -2.28 -6.04 4.58
CA SER A 57 -3.44 -5.29 5.08
C SER A 57 -4.68 -6.15 5.24
N ALA A 58 -4.91 -7.12 4.36
CA ALA A 58 -6.02 -8.05 4.48
C ALA A 58 -5.96 -8.89 5.78
N GLY A 59 -4.76 -9.32 6.18
CA GLY A 59 -4.55 -9.94 7.47
C GLY A 59 -4.71 -8.95 8.64
N LEU A 60 -4.02 -7.82 8.57
CA LEU A 60 -4.01 -6.81 9.64
C LEU A 60 -5.42 -6.29 9.98
N VAL A 61 -6.30 -6.06 9.00
CA VAL A 61 -7.67 -5.64 9.27
C VAL A 61 -8.49 -6.73 9.97
N ARG A 62 -8.11 -8.00 9.84
CA ARG A 62 -8.78 -9.12 10.54
C ARG A 62 -8.21 -9.36 11.93
N ASP A 63 -6.92 -9.10 12.12
CA ASP A 63 -6.22 -9.37 13.37
C ASP A 63 -6.26 -8.16 14.33
N THR A 64 -6.89 -7.05 13.93
CA THR A 64 -7.09 -5.84 14.74
C THR A 64 -8.57 -5.44 14.77
N GLU A 65 -8.97 -4.64 15.76
CA GLU A 65 -10.39 -4.28 15.94
C GLU A 65 -10.77 -2.92 15.36
N LYS A 66 -9.92 -1.91 15.53
CA LYS A 66 -10.25 -0.49 15.25
C LYS A 66 -9.28 0.18 14.28
N MET A 67 -8.06 -0.35 14.15
CA MET A 67 -7.00 0.28 13.35
C MET A 67 -7.44 0.53 11.92
N ILE A 68 -7.19 1.74 11.42
CA ILE A 68 -7.35 2.09 10.02
C ILE A 68 -5.99 1.97 9.33
N TYR A 69 -5.93 1.19 8.28
CA TYR A 69 -4.73 1.06 7.45
C TYR A 69 -4.86 1.91 6.19
N SER A 70 -3.80 2.63 5.87
CA SER A 70 -3.72 3.44 4.66
C SER A 70 -2.51 3.03 3.86
N ILE A 71 -2.70 2.57 2.63
CA ILE A 71 -1.56 2.42 1.71
C ILE A 71 -1.08 3.82 1.34
N LEU A 72 0.18 4.12 1.60
CA LEU A 72 0.73 5.47 1.47
C LEU A 72 2.13 5.45 0.82
N VAL A 73 2.15 5.28 -0.46
CA VAL A 73 1.13 5.03 -1.49
C VAL A 73 1.50 3.80 -2.29
N SER A 74 0.54 3.20 -3.02
CA SER A 74 0.83 2.12 -3.98
C SER A 74 1.25 2.74 -5.33
N PRO A 75 2.41 2.36 -5.89
CA PRO A 75 2.77 2.74 -7.25
C PRO A 75 1.78 2.18 -8.26
N ILE A 76 1.29 3.04 -9.14
CA ILE A 76 0.32 2.66 -10.18
C ILE A 76 0.88 1.62 -11.16
N THR A 77 2.19 1.51 -11.24
CA THR A 77 2.90 0.57 -12.09
C THR A 77 2.97 -0.85 -11.54
N PHE A 78 2.76 -1.07 -10.23
CA PHE A 78 2.93 -2.39 -9.61
C PHE A 78 1.81 -3.37 -9.96
N ARG A 79 0.60 -2.87 -10.18
CA ARG A 79 -0.58 -3.71 -10.40
C ARG A 79 -1.47 -3.10 -11.46
N HIS A 80 -2.13 -3.97 -12.22
CA HIS A 80 -3.17 -3.48 -13.13
C HIS A 80 -4.26 -2.72 -12.33
N PRO A 81 -4.71 -1.55 -12.79
CA PRO A 81 -5.69 -0.71 -12.09
C PRO A 81 -6.90 -1.45 -11.54
N SER A 82 -7.54 -2.26 -12.38
CA SER A 82 -8.73 -3.02 -11.99
C SER A 82 -8.45 -4.04 -10.89
N VAL A 83 -7.25 -4.64 -10.90
CA VAL A 83 -6.81 -5.59 -9.86
C VAL A 83 -6.58 -4.85 -8.55
N LEU A 84 -5.90 -3.70 -8.60
CA LEU A 84 -5.64 -2.87 -7.42
C LEU A 84 -6.95 -2.43 -6.75
N VAL A 85 -7.92 -1.94 -7.52
CA VAL A 85 -9.25 -1.56 -7.02
C VAL A 85 -9.99 -2.78 -6.46
N LYS A 86 -9.92 -3.93 -7.13
CA LYS A 86 -10.56 -5.16 -6.64
C LYS A 86 -9.96 -5.63 -5.31
N MET A 87 -8.65 -5.57 -5.15
CA MET A 87 -7.98 -5.88 -3.88
C MET A 87 -8.44 -4.93 -2.77
N ALA A 88 -8.43 -3.62 -3.04
CA ALA A 88 -8.84 -2.61 -2.08
C ALA A 88 -10.31 -2.75 -1.65
N SER A 89 -11.22 -3.02 -2.61
CA SER A 89 -12.64 -3.24 -2.31
C SER A 89 -12.86 -4.50 -1.48
N THR A 90 -12.09 -5.56 -1.74
CA THR A 90 -12.14 -6.80 -0.95
C THR A 90 -11.68 -6.57 0.48
N ILE A 91 -10.57 -5.84 0.69
CA ILE A 91 -10.10 -5.52 2.04
C ILE A 91 -11.13 -4.64 2.78
N ASN A 92 -11.76 -3.69 2.08
CA ASN A 92 -12.81 -2.87 2.70
C ASN A 92 -14.07 -3.67 3.02
N ASP A 93 -14.43 -4.69 2.25
CA ASP A 93 -15.52 -5.62 2.58
C ASP A 93 -15.21 -6.43 3.83
N MET A 94 -13.96 -6.89 3.97
CA MET A 94 -13.49 -7.62 5.17
C MET A 94 -13.54 -6.78 6.45
N ALA A 95 -13.32 -5.48 6.34
CA ALA A 95 -13.33 -4.53 7.46
C ALA A 95 -13.81 -3.14 6.99
N PRO A 96 -15.14 -2.91 6.94
CA PRO A 96 -15.71 -1.68 6.42
C PRO A 96 -15.15 -0.42 7.08
N ASN A 97 -14.78 0.57 6.24
CA ASN A 97 -14.21 1.86 6.65
C ASN A 97 -12.86 1.81 7.36
N ARG A 98 -12.18 0.67 7.38
CA ARG A 98 -10.86 0.52 8.03
C ARG A 98 -9.69 0.42 7.04
N PHE A 99 -9.94 0.55 5.75
CA PHE A 99 -8.92 0.55 4.73
C PHE A 99 -8.99 1.81 3.84
N ARG A 100 -7.83 2.34 3.47
CA ARG A 100 -7.69 3.49 2.56
C ARG A 100 -6.61 3.18 1.54
N LEU A 101 -6.94 3.29 0.28
CA LEU A 101 -5.99 3.14 -0.81
C LEU A 101 -5.47 4.51 -1.26
N GLY A 102 -4.20 4.77 -1.02
CA GLY A 102 -3.48 5.86 -1.69
C GLY A 102 -2.72 5.31 -2.90
N VAL A 103 -2.73 6.03 -3.99
CA VAL A 103 -2.03 5.69 -5.24
C VAL A 103 -1.08 6.80 -5.64
N GLY A 104 0.00 6.45 -6.31
CA GLY A 104 1.00 7.40 -6.79
C GLY A 104 1.69 6.92 -8.06
N THR A 105 2.46 7.78 -8.70
CA THR A 105 3.15 7.46 -9.96
C THR A 105 4.31 6.48 -9.82
N GLY A 106 4.78 6.21 -8.61
CA GLY A 106 6.02 5.45 -8.38
C GLY A 106 7.27 6.31 -8.63
N TRP A 107 8.37 5.91 -8.02
CA TRP A 107 9.64 6.66 -8.13
C TRP A 107 10.88 5.77 -8.08
N LEU A 108 10.80 4.58 -7.49
CA LEU A 108 11.96 3.72 -7.25
C LEU A 108 12.11 2.71 -8.39
N GLU A 109 12.91 3.07 -9.38
CA GLU A 109 13.13 2.29 -10.61
C GLU A 109 13.70 0.89 -10.34
N ILE A 110 14.61 0.77 -9.37
CA ILE A 110 15.25 -0.50 -9.03
C ILE A 110 14.25 -1.60 -8.62
N GLU A 111 13.13 -1.26 -8.01
CA GLU A 111 12.07 -2.23 -7.69
C GLU A 111 11.47 -2.81 -8.96
N HIS A 112 11.24 -1.96 -9.95
CA HIS A 112 10.70 -2.37 -11.24
C HIS A 112 11.66 -3.28 -11.99
N GLU A 113 12.94 -2.93 -12.01
CA GLU A 113 13.97 -3.78 -12.62
C GLU A 113 14.05 -5.17 -11.95
N LEU A 114 14.09 -5.22 -10.62
CA LEU A 114 14.24 -6.47 -9.87
C LEU A 114 13.02 -7.39 -10.01
N PHE A 115 11.84 -6.83 -10.14
CA PHE A 115 10.60 -7.61 -10.26
C PHE A 115 10.10 -7.76 -11.71
N GLY A 116 10.86 -7.25 -12.71
CA GLY A 116 10.48 -7.32 -14.12
C GLY A 116 9.21 -6.52 -14.45
N ILE A 117 8.94 -5.46 -13.68
CA ILE A 117 7.79 -4.59 -13.85
C ILE A 117 8.19 -3.41 -14.74
N PRO A 118 7.43 -3.07 -15.80
CA PRO A 118 7.72 -1.91 -16.62
C PRO A 118 7.76 -0.61 -15.81
N PHE A 119 8.76 0.24 -16.06
CA PHE A 119 8.86 1.58 -15.48
C PHE A 119 8.87 2.63 -16.60
N PRO A 120 7.69 2.98 -17.14
CA PRO A 120 7.60 3.96 -18.22
C PRO A 120 8.00 5.37 -17.77
N ASP A 121 8.13 6.29 -18.72
CA ASP A 121 8.44 7.68 -18.43
C ASP A 121 7.37 8.32 -17.51
N LEU A 122 7.74 9.44 -16.90
CA LEU A 122 6.89 10.10 -15.91
C LEU A 122 5.53 10.54 -16.48
N LYS A 123 5.50 11.00 -17.75
CA LYS A 123 4.24 11.40 -18.39
C LYS A 123 3.28 10.22 -18.51
N THR A 124 3.76 9.10 -19.02
CA THR A 124 2.97 7.86 -19.12
C THR A 124 2.47 7.39 -17.76
N ARG A 125 3.29 7.49 -16.70
CA ARG A 125 2.87 7.14 -15.34
C ARG A 125 1.79 8.06 -14.78
N PHE A 126 1.79 9.34 -15.13
CA PHE A 126 0.68 10.24 -14.80
C PHE A 126 -0.61 9.90 -15.56
N GLU A 127 -0.51 9.57 -16.84
CA GLU A 127 -1.66 9.11 -17.64
C GLU A 127 -2.27 7.82 -17.06
N MET A 128 -1.41 6.88 -16.61
CA MET A 128 -1.87 5.67 -15.91
C MET A 128 -2.58 6.00 -14.59
N LEU A 129 -2.06 6.95 -13.80
CA LEU A 129 -2.67 7.36 -12.54
C LEU A 129 -4.05 8.02 -12.75
N GLU A 130 -4.18 8.83 -13.79
CA GLU A 130 -5.45 9.44 -14.18
C GLU A 130 -6.49 8.38 -14.57
N ALA A 131 -6.09 7.40 -15.39
CA ALA A 131 -6.95 6.30 -15.80
C ALA A 131 -7.49 5.47 -14.61
N VAL A 132 -6.67 5.26 -13.56
CA VAL A 132 -7.11 4.59 -12.33
C VAL A 132 -8.15 5.41 -11.58
N SER A 133 -7.94 6.71 -11.46
CA SER A 133 -8.88 7.62 -10.80
C SER A 133 -10.25 7.57 -11.46
N TYR A 134 -10.30 7.54 -12.79
CA TYR A 134 -11.54 7.37 -13.56
C TYR A 134 -12.23 6.00 -13.32
N THR A 135 -11.45 4.93 -13.29
CA THR A 135 -12.00 3.57 -13.09
C THR A 135 -12.57 3.43 -11.68
N HIS A 136 -11.93 4.03 -10.68
CA HIS A 136 -12.39 3.98 -9.30
C HIS A 136 -13.68 4.79 -9.09
N LEU A 137 -13.78 5.99 -9.67
CA LEU A 137 -14.99 6.82 -9.59
C LEU A 137 -16.20 6.11 -10.20
N ARG A 138 -16.07 5.51 -11.40
CA ARG A 138 -17.16 4.78 -12.05
C ARG A 138 -17.60 3.51 -11.31
N ALA A 139 -16.69 2.82 -10.62
CA ALA A 139 -17.03 1.61 -9.87
C ALA A 139 -17.87 1.91 -8.61
N HIS A 140 -17.92 3.15 -8.16
CA HIS A 140 -18.74 3.59 -7.02
C HIS A 140 -20.04 4.25 -7.41
N GLU A 141 -20.27 4.49 -8.71
CA GLU A 141 -21.53 5.08 -9.24
C GLU A 141 -22.58 4.02 -9.67
N THR A 142 -22.22 2.74 -9.61
CA THR A 142 -23.12 1.60 -9.89
C THR A 142 -23.34 0.74 -8.65
#